data_19022b4f2302cff3fc48d57100f92fc2
#
_entry.id   19022b4f2302cff3fc48d57100f92fc2
#
_cell.length_a   1.000
_cell.length_b   1.000
_cell.length_c   1.000
_cell.angle_alpha   90.00
_cell.angle_beta   90.00
_cell.angle_gamma   90.00
#
_symmetry.space_group_name_H-M   'P 1'
#
loop_
_entity.id
_entity.type
_entity.pdbx_description
1 polymer ?
#
loop_
_entity_poly.entity_id
_entity_poly.type
_entity_poly.pdbx_seq_one_letter_code
_entity_poly.pdbx_strand_id
1 'polypeptide(L)'
;LALSVKEDVAFVLIPLGLWIALKADKKRGLITSALSFATMAAMFLVVMRSFTGVVFRNSWRIPFGGIGGLVKTTFTQPGKLLTYLWSEDRPAYVWQMLAPMGFVFLYEPSLALVGFVMLASNVVSTFWYQHSIHYHYSIIIVPCVVMGTVWALGKFSRPARRWASACIVVSSLVCGYLWSPMPLARTTTTHWNSQMAPVVAARESISRVPDDAVVAAYHSLTAQMARRVTIYSFPNPFSRNLYGPDVFAGGDRLPGADEVEYVILPVNLEEAAQKIWDAEKDRFHVVDDNGWWVVYQRN
;
A
#
# COMPACT_ATOMS: atom_id res chain seq x y z
N LEU A 1 7.98 2.55 -20.11
CA LEU A 1 6.62 2.65 -19.60
C LEU A 1 6.51 2.15 -18.14
N ALA A 2 6.92 0.90 -17.79
CA ALA A 2 6.76 0.38 -16.43
C ALA A 2 7.45 1.26 -15.37
N LEU A 3 8.66 1.73 -15.64
CA LEU A 3 9.43 2.61 -14.74
C LEU A 3 8.84 4.03 -14.59
N SER A 4 7.96 4.46 -15.49
CA SER A 4 7.28 5.76 -15.37
C SER A 4 6.03 5.71 -14.49
N VAL A 5 5.62 4.53 -14.04
CA VAL A 5 4.44 4.36 -13.17
C VAL A 5 4.82 4.59 -11.71
N LYS A 6 5.89 3.92 -11.25
CA LYS A 6 6.33 4.00 -9.86
C LYS A 6 7.79 3.52 -9.71
N GLU A 7 8.53 4.16 -8.83
CA GLU A 7 9.95 3.89 -8.57
C GLU A 7 10.22 2.46 -8.06
N ASP A 8 9.29 1.88 -7.32
CA ASP A 8 9.43 0.53 -6.77
C ASP A 8 9.31 -0.59 -7.80
N VAL A 9 8.79 -0.32 -9.00
CA VAL A 9 8.80 -1.26 -10.12
C VAL A 9 10.24 -1.68 -10.48
N ALA A 10 11.22 -0.82 -10.24
CA ALA A 10 12.63 -1.14 -10.44
C ALA A 10 13.10 -2.34 -9.59
N PHE A 11 12.54 -2.53 -8.39
CA PHE A 11 12.85 -3.69 -7.53
C PHE A 11 12.47 -5.04 -8.14
N VAL A 12 11.62 -5.05 -9.15
CA VAL A 12 11.28 -6.23 -9.94
C VAL A 12 12.02 -6.24 -11.28
N LEU A 13 12.15 -5.10 -11.95
CA LEU A 13 12.79 -5.05 -13.27
C LEU A 13 14.30 -5.29 -13.21
N ILE A 14 14.98 -4.91 -12.13
CA ILE A 14 16.41 -5.21 -11.95
C ILE A 14 16.64 -6.72 -11.87
N PRO A 15 16.02 -7.49 -10.95
CA PRO A 15 16.21 -8.95 -10.91
C PRO A 15 15.64 -9.67 -12.14
N LEU A 16 14.55 -9.15 -12.75
CA LEU A 16 14.05 -9.70 -14.02
C LEU A 16 15.07 -9.55 -15.15
N GLY A 17 15.70 -8.39 -15.25
CA GLY A 17 16.77 -8.17 -16.22
C GLY A 17 17.95 -9.10 -15.98
N LEU A 18 18.36 -9.32 -14.73
CA LEU A 18 19.39 -10.30 -14.39
C LEU A 18 18.97 -11.74 -14.78
N TRP A 19 17.72 -12.10 -14.51
CA TRP A 19 17.19 -13.39 -14.92
C TRP A 19 17.22 -13.57 -16.46
N ILE A 20 16.78 -12.55 -17.22
CA ILE A 20 16.85 -12.53 -18.68
C ILE A 20 18.30 -12.70 -19.15
N ALA A 21 19.24 -11.99 -18.53
CA ALA A 21 20.65 -12.08 -18.87
C ALA A 21 21.23 -13.47 -18.65
N LEU A 22 20.77 -14.19 -17.64
CA LEU A 22 21.23 -15.53 -17.29
C LEU A 22 20.54 -16.65 -18.10
N LYS A 23 19.28 -16.47 -18.48
CA LYS A 23 18.46 -17.54 -19.04
C LYS A 23 18.05 -17.35 -20.51
N ALA A 24 18.19 -16.14 -21.07
CA ALA A 24 17.71 -15.82 -22.41
C ALA A 24 18.71 -15.00 -23.24
N ASP A 25 18.84 -13.70 -22.96
CA ASP A 25 19.68 -12.77 -23.74
C ASP A 25 20.48 -11.88 -22.77
N LYS A 26 21.79 -12.13 -22.73
CA LYS A 26 22.71 -11.43 -21.83
C LYS A 26 22.69 -9.92 -22.03
N LYS A 27 22.71 -9.46 -23.28
CA LYS A 27 22.77 -8.02 -23.59
C LYS A 27 21.48 -7.30 -23.21
N ARG A 28 20.35 -7.82 -23.64
CA ARG A 28 19.02 -7.26 -23.32
C ARG A 28 18.76 -7.26 -21.80
N GLY A 29 19.10 -8.35 -21.14
CA GLY A 29 18.94 -8.47 -19.70
C GLY A 29 19.77 -7.46 -18.92
N LEU A 30 21.05 -7.31 -19.24
CA LEU A 30 21.92 -6.32 -18.58
C LEU A 30 21.48 -4.89 -18.86
N ILE A 31 21.04 -4.59 -20.09
CA ILE A 31 20.49 -3.26 -20.43
C ILE A 31 19.23 -2.98 -19.57
N THR A 32 18.31 -3.94 -19.47
CA THR A 32 17.12 -3.81 -18.63
C THR A 32 17.46 -3.53 -17.18
N SER A 33 18.38 -4.30 -16.59
CA SER A 33 18.82 -4.09 -15.20
C SER A 33 19.48 -2.73 -15.01
N ALA A 34 20.39 -2.37 -15.91
CA ALA A 34 21.14 -1.10 -15.80
C ALA A 34 20.22 0.12 -15.93
N LEU A 35 19.32 0.12 -16.91
CA LEU A 35 18.32 1.19 -17.08
C LEU A 35 17.38 1.29 -15.90
N SER A 36 16.92 0.15 -15.37
CA SER A 36 16.03 0.13 -14.20
C SER A 36 16.75 0.68 -12.96
N PHE A 37 18.00 0.28 -12.75
CA PHE A 37 18.81 0.81 -11.64
C PHE A 37 19.09 2.30 -11.79
N ALA A 38 19.50 2.76 -12.98
CA ALA A 38 19.75 4.18 -13.24
C ALA A 38 18.50 5.03 -13.04
N THR A 39 17.33 4.56 -13.52
CA THR A 39 16.05 5.26 -13.31
C THR A 39 15.69 5.32 -11.83
N MET A 40 15.81 4.22 -11.10
CA MET A 40 15.56 4.17 -9.66
C MET A 40 16.49 5.14 -8.91
N ALA A 41 17.79 5.13 -9.23
CA ALA A 41 18.75 6.05 -8.62
C ALA A 41 18.40 7.51 -8.91
N ALA A 42 18.05 7.84 -10.15
CA ALA A 42 17.62 9.19 -10.53
C ALA A 42 16.33 9.60 -9.78
N MET A 43 15.36 8.72 -9.66
CA MET A 43 14.11 9.00 -8.93
C MET A 43 14.38 9.28 -7.44
N PHE A 44 15.19 8.47 -6.76
CA PHE A 44 15.48 8.67 -5.34
C PHE A 44 16.44 9.84 -5.09
N LEU A 45 17.55 9.90 -5.81
CA LEU A 45 18.64 10.85 -5.51
C LEU A 45 18.36 12.27 -6.05
N VAL A 46 17.58 12.38 -7.12
CA VAL A 46 17.28 13.66 -7.75
C VAL A 46 15.82 14.04 -7.52
N VAL A 47 14.86 13.28 -8.06
CA VAL A 47 13.45 13.67 -8.08
C VAL A 47 12.88 13.72 -6.66
N MET A 48 12.92 12.61 -5.91
CA MET A 48 12.36 12.57 -4.56
C MET A 48 13.03 13.62 -3.65
N ARG A 49 14.34 13.75 -3.74
CA ARG A 49 15.07 14.72 -2.96
C ARG A 49 14.70 16.17 -3.29
N SER A 50 14.46 16.51 -4.55
CA SER A 50 14.05 17.86 -4.94
C SER A 50 12.66 18.25 -4.47
N PHE A 51 11.73 17.28 -4.38
CA PHE A 51 10.35 17.52 -3.95
C PHE A 51 10.14 17.39 -2.43
N THR A 52 10.85 16.48 -1.79
CA THR A 52 10.61 16.15 -0.36
C THR A 52 11.76 16.56 0.56
N GLY A 53 12.89 16.99 0.02
CA GLY A 53 14.12 17.30 0.80
C GLY A 53 14.89 16.07 1.27
N VAL A 54 14.31 14.86 1.17
CA VAL A 54 14.90 13.60 1.65
C VAL A 54 14.98 12.54 0.54
N VAL A 55 16.02 11.71 0.59
CA VAL A 55 16.23 10.65 -0.42
C VAL A 55 15.28 9.47 -0.18
N PHE A 56 15.09 9.05 1.07
CA PHE A 56 14.28 7.89 1.46
C PHE A 56 13.17 8.31 2.42
N ARG A 57 12.11 8.87 1.88
CA ARG A 57 10.95 9.35 2.65
C ARG A 57 10.32 8.28 3.56
N ASN A 58 10.31 7.04 3.11
CA ASN A 58 9.68 5.93 3.83
C ASN A 58 10.67 5.08 4.64
N SER A 59 11.87 5.62 4.98
CA SER A 59 12.90 4.91 5.75
C SER A 59 12.41 4.44 7.12
N TRP A 60 11.46 5.13 7.71
CA TRP A 60 10.81 4.78 8.98
C TRP A 60 10.07 3.42 8.94
N ARG A 61 9.70 2.94 7.74
CA ARG A 61 9.07 1.63 7.56
C ARG A 61 10.05 0.47 7.73
N ILE A 62 11.34 0.75 7.78
CA ILE A 62 12.38 -0.25 7.96
C ILE A 62 12.69 -0.35 9.46
N PRO A 63 12.57 -1.55 10.08
CA PRO A 63 12.78 -1.74 11.50
C PRO A 63 14.23 -1.47 11.92
N PHE A 64 14.46 -1.44 13.22
CA PHE A 64 15.77 -1.30 13.86
C PHE A 64 16.50 0.01 13.55
N GLY A 65 15.78 1.07 13.18
CA GLY A 65 16.36 2.37 12.86
C GLY A 65 16.78 2.53 11.39
N GLY A 66 16.10 1.84 10.48
CA GLY A 66 16.32 1.96 9.04
C GLY A 66 17.28 0.91 8.46
N ILE A 67 17.70 1.10 7.20
CA ILE A 67 18.53 0.11 6.48
C ILE A 67 19.80 -0.26 7.24
N GLY A 68 20.52 0.74 7.77
CA GLY A 68 21.77 0.50 8.53
C GLY A 68 21.55 -0.33 9.78
N GLY A 69 20.49 -0.03 10.53
CA GLY A 69 20.12 -0.78 11.73
C GLY A 69 19.64 -2.21 11.39
N LEU A 70 18.88 -2.37 10.32
CA LEU A 70 18.46 -3.70 9.83
C LEU A 70 19.68 -4.56 9.46
N VAL A 71 20.62 -4.01 8.66
CA VAL A 71 21.85 -4.72 8.28
C VAL A 71 22.66 -5.08 9.52
N LYS A 72 22.89 -4.11 10.43
CA LYS A 72 23.59 -4.37 11.69
C LYS A 72 22.92 -5.49 12.49
N THR A 73 21.60 -5.42 12.68
CA THR A 73 20.83 -6.43 13.45
C THR A 73 20.93 -7.80 12.79
N THR A 74 20.90 -7.89 11.47
CA THR A 74 21.03 -9.15 10.73
C THR A 74 22.32 -9.90 11.09
N PHE A 75 23.44 -9.18 11.20
CA PHE A 75 24.73 -9.81 11.48
C PHE A 75 25.07 -9.90 12.97
N THR A 76 24.61 -8.98 13.80
CA THR A 76 24.99 -8.93 15.22
C THR A 76 23.95 -9.56 16.15
N GLN A 77 22.69 -9.59 15.76
CA GLN A 77 21.55 -10.10 16.55
C GLN A 77 20.54 -10.87 15.68
N PRO A 78 20.96 -11.95 14.99
CA PRO A 78 20.08 -12.66 14.05
C PRO A 78 18.82 -13.24 14.73
N GLY A 79 18.91 -13.62 15.99
CA GLY A 79 17.76 -14.09 16.78
C GLY A 79 16.67 -13.00 16.90
N LYS A 80 17.07 -11.75 17.10
CA LYS A 80 16.12 -10.62 17.17
C LYS A 80 15.42 -10.39 15.83
N LEU A 81 16.15 -10.50 14.72
CA LEU A 81 15.55 -10.43 13.39
C LEU A 81 14.57 -11.58 13.15
N LEU A 82 14.94 -12.81 13.51
CA LEU A 82 14.05 -13.98 13.37
C LEU A 82 12.79 -13.82 14.19
N THR A 83 12.88 -13.40 15.44
CA THR A 83 11.71 -13.12 16.29
C THR A 83 10.81 -12.04 15.66
N TYR A 84 11.39 -10.99 15.10
CA TYR A 84 10.66 -9.94 14.39
C TYR A 84 9.94 -10.48 13.14
N LEU A 85 10.62 -11.28 12.31
CA LEU A 85 10.03 -11.86 11.10
C LEU A 85 8.95 -12.90 11.41
N TRP A 86 8.98 -13.49 12.60
CA TRP A 86 7.97 -14.46 13.06
C TRP A 86 6.84 -13.83 13.88
N SER A 87 6.90 -12.52 14.10
CA SER A 87 5.86 -11.75 14.81
C SER A 87 4.75 -11.26 13.89
N GLU A 88 3.62 -10.89 14.47
CA GLU A 88 2.44 -10.38 13.80
C GLU A 88 1.94 -11.36 12.70
N ASP A 89 1.34 -10.84 11.65
CA ASP A 89 0.79 -11.64 10.54
C ASP A 89 1.81 -11.96 9.44
N ARG A 90 3.11 -11.69 9.63
CA ARG A 90 4.14 -11.86 8.58
C ARG A 90 4.25 -13.29 8.04
N PRO A 91 4.30 -14.35 8.90
CA PRO A 91 4.31 -15.72 8.40
C PRO A 91 3.03 -16.07 7.64
N ALA A 92 1.87 -15.63 8.15
CA ALA A 92 0.58 -15.83 7.50
C ALA A 92 0.53 -15.12 6.13
N TYR A 93 1.05 -13.90 6.05
CA TYR A 93 1.16 -13.16 4.80
C TYR A 93 2.01 -13.91 3.74
N VAL A 94 3.20 -14.39 4.13
CA VAL A 94 4.05 -15.18 3.21
C VAL A 94 3.31 -16.43 2.73
N TRP A 95 2.64 -17.13 3.64
CA TRP A 95 1.82 -18.29 3.30
C TRP A 95 0.70 -17.92 2.32
N GLN A 96 -0.06 -16.86 2.59
CA GLN A 96 -1.15 -16.40 1.74
C GLN A 96 -0.69 -15.99 0.34
N MET A 97 0.52 -15.44 0.22
CA MET A 97 1.10 -15.04 -1.07
C MET A 97 1.55 -16.23 -1.91
N LEU A 98 2.01 -17.31 -1.29
CA LEU A 98 2.68 -18.42 -1.99
C LEU A 98 1.77 -19.66 -2.15
N ALA A 99 0.90 -19.92 -1.19
CA ALA A 99 0.06 -21.11 -1.16
C ALA A 99 -0.91 -21.23 -2.34
N PRO A 100 -1.51 -20.17 -2.92
CA PRO A 100 -2.42 -20.32 -4.06
C PRO A 100 -1.82 -21.05 -5.25
N MET A 101 -0.50 -20.94 -5.43
CA MET A 101 0.22 -21.63 -6.50
C MET A 101 0.69 -23.06 -6.13
N GLY A 102 0.22 -23.61 -5.00
CA GLY A 102 0.57 -24.96 -4.55
C GLY A 102 2.06 -25.17 -4.38
N PHE A 103 2.84 -24.09 -4.20
CA PHE A 103 4.31 -24.11 -4.10
C PHE A 103 5.05 -24.75 -5.33
N VAL A 104 4.37 -24.93 -6.45
CA VAL A 104 4.93 -25.57 -7.64
C VAL A 104 6.15 -24.81 -8.20
N PHE A 105 6.19 -23.48 -8.05
CA PHE A 105 7.33 -22.65 -8.44
C PHE A 105 8.65 -23.05 -7.73
N LEU A 106 8.60 -23.73 -6.58
CA LEU A 106 9.80 -24.18 -5.86
C LEU A 106 10.60 -25.25 -6.63
N TYR A 107 9.99 -25.92 -7.59
CA TYR A 107 10.70 -26.88 -8.45
C TYR A 107 11.73 -26.18 -9.37
N GLU A 108 11.44 -24.99 -9.86
CA GLU A 108 12.33 -24.13 -10.64
C GLU A 108 12.09 -22.67 -10.24
N PRO A 109 12.67 -22.21 -9.12
CA PRO A 109 12.27 -20.95 -8.49
C PRO A 109 12.85 -19.70 -9.16
N SER A 110 13.75 -19.86 -10.14
CA SER A 110 14.56 -18.77 -10.69
C SER A 110 13.75 -17.55 -11.15
N LEU A 111 12.57 -17.76 -11.74
CA LEU A 111 11.70 -16.67 -12.18
C LEU A 111 10.84 -16.12 -11.04
N ALA A 112 10.35 -16.97 -10.12
CA ALA A 112 9.61 -16.52 -8.94
C ALA A 112 10.47 -15.63 -8.02
N LEU A 113 11.77 -15.91 -7.91
CA LEU A 113 12.73 -15.13 -7.13
C LEU A 113 12.85 -13.67 -7.61
N VAL A 114 12.44 -13.35 -8.83
CA VAL A 114 12.33 -11.95 -9.30
C VAL A 114 11.46 -11.11 -8.36
N GLY A 115 10.38 -11.68 -7.80
CA GLY A 115 9.51 -11.02 -6.84
C GLY A 115 10.03 -11.02 -5.40
N PHE A 116 11.12 -11.71 -5.10
CA PHE A 116 11.60 -11.90 -3.73
C PHE A 116 11.98 -10.59 -3.03
N VAL A 117 12.59 -9.64 -3.75
CA VAL A 117 12.97 -8.35 -3.18
C VAL A 117 11.75 -7.60 -2.64
N MET A 118 10.65 -7.60 -3.41
CA MET A 118 9.40 -6.98 -2.99
C MET A 118 8.72 -7.74 -1.86
N LEU A 119 8.72 -9.07 -1.91
CA LEU A 119 8.19 -9.89 -0.81
C LEU A 119 8.96 -9.63 0.48
N ALA A 120 10.29 -9.64 0.43
CA ALA A 120 11.15 -9.36 1.58
C ALA A 120 10.93 -7.94 2.12
N SER A 121 10.82 -6.94 1.24
CA SER A 121 10.50 -5.56 1.62
C SER A 121 9.17 -5.46 2.37
N ASN A 122 8.13 -6.15 1.90
CA ASN A 122 6.83 -6.16 2.56
C ASN A 122 6.90 -6.85 3.93
N VAL A 123 7.56 -8.00 4.02
CA VAL A 123 7.69 -8.77 5.27
C VAL A 123 8.50 -8.03 6.32
N VAL A 124 9.56 -7.32 5.90
CA VAL A 124 10.45 -6.56 6.81
C VAL A 124 9.77 -5.27 7.28
N SER A 125 8.80 -4.73 6.54
CA SER A 125 8.19 -3.44 6.87
C SER A 125 7.55 -3.41 8.26
N THR A 126 7.72 -2.26 8.97
CA THR A 126 6.96 -1.92 10.18
C THR A 126 5.55 -1.47 9.86
N PHE A 127 5.25 -1.20 8.59
CA PHE A 127 3.96 -0.72 8.13
C PHE A 127 3.06 -1.91 7.79
N TRP A 128 2.16 -2.26 8.68
CA TRP A 128 1.36 -3.49 8.63
C TRP A 128 0.56 -3.69 7.33
N TYR A 129 0.13 -2.61 6.67
CA TYR A 129 -0.52 -2.70 5.36
C TYR A 129 0.33 -3.41 4.30
N GLN A 130 1.67 -3.35 4.40
CA GLN A 130 2.56 -3.96 3.41
C GLN A 130 2.57 -5.48 3.50
N HIS A 131 2.40 -6.06 4.70
CA HIS A 131 2.29 -7.50 4.89
C HIS A 131 0.84 -7.97 5.15
N SER A 132 -0.10 -7.35 4.43
CA SER A 132 -1.51 -7.75 4.39
C SER A 132 -1.98 -7.91 2.96
N ILE A 133 -2.62 -9.05 2.64
CA ILE A 133 -3.14 -9.34 1.29
C ILE A 133 -4.31 -8.44 0.88
N HIS A 134 -4.92 -7.70 1.83
CA HIS A 134 -6.03 -6.80 1.56
C HIS A 134 -5.60 -5.48 0.91
N TYR A 135 -4.29 -5.21 0.85
CA TYR A 135 -3.75 -3.97 0.31
C TYR A 135 -2.90 -4.20 -0.94
N HIS A 136 -2.79 -3.16 -1.75
CA HIS A 136 -2.16 -3.18 -3.07
C HIS A 136 -0.65 -3.49 -3.09
N TYR A 137 0.03 -3.51 -1.94
CA TYR A 137 1.48 -3.74 -1.87
C TYR A 137 1.92 -5.11 -2.40
N SER A 138 0.99 -6.08 -2.42
CA SER A 138 1.24 -7.43 -2.92
C SER A 138 1.13 -7.58 -4.45
N ILE A 139 0.55 -6.59 -5.15
CA ILE A 139 0.21 -6.69 -6.58
C ILE A 139 1.44 -7.03 -7.44
N ILE A 140 2.61 -6.46 -7.13
CA ILE A 140 3.84 -6.67 -7.92
C ILE A 140 4.42 -8.09 -7.73
N ILE A 141 4.19 -8.71 -6.58
CA ILE A 141 4.70 -10.05 -6.25
C ILE A 141 3.92 -11.14 -6.98
N VAL A 142 2.60 -10.96 -7.09
CA VAL A 142 1.69 -11.96 -7.68
C VAL A 142 2.12 -12.39 -9.08
N PRO A 143 2.36 -11.50 -10.05
CA PRO A 143 2.82 -11.89 -11.38
C PRO A 143 4.13 -12.69 -11.34
N CYS A 144 5.06 -12.36 -10.46
CA CYS A 144 6.34 -13.07 -10.35
C CYS A 144 6.14 -14.52 -9.91
N VAL A 145 5.28 -14.75 -8.92
CA VAL A 145 4.97 -16.10 -8.41
C VAL A 145 4.18 -16.89 -9.45
N VAL A 146 3.19 -16.27 -10.12
CA VAL A 146 2.40 -16.90 -11.18
C VAL A 146 3.28 -17.29 -12.36
N MET A 147 4.08 -16.38 -12.90
CA MET A 147 4.97 -16.64 -14.03
C MET A 147 6.06 -17.65 -13.66
N GLY A 148 6.58 -17.60 -12.42
CA GLY A 148 7.49 -18.60 -11.88
C GLY A 148 6.86 -19.99 -11.83
N THR A 149 5.58 -20.08 -11.46
CA THR A 149 4.83 -21.35 -11.48
C THR A 149 4.64 -21.88 -12.90
N VAL A 150 4.28 -21.02 -13.86
CA VAL A 150 4.16 -21.40 -15.28
C VAL A 150 5.52 -21.88 -15.83
N TRP A 151 6.60 -21.18 -15.48
CA TRP A 151 7.95 -21.56 -15.86
C TRP A 151 8.34 -22.93 -15.30
N ALA A 152 8.06 -23.19 -14.01
CA ALA A 152 8.31 -24.49 -13.38
C ALA A 152 7.48 -25.61 -14.02
N LEU A 153 6.20 -25.38 -14.30
CA LEU A 153 5.33 -26.34 -15.01
C LEU A 153 5.87 -26.73 -16.37
N GLY A 154 6.55 -25.81 -17.07
CA GLY A 154 7.20 -26.09 -18.35
C GLY A 154 8.32 -27.12 -18.26
N LYS A 155 8.90 -27.34 -17.08
CA LYS A 155 9.97 -28.31 -16.83
C LYS A 155 9.47 -29.72 -16.47
N PHE A 156 8.20 -29.86 -16.13
CA PHE A 156 7.62 -31.14 -15.74
C PHE A 156 7.31 -32.04 -16.94
N SER A 157 7.42 -33.36 -16.72
CA SER A 157 6.87 -34.36 -17.65
C SER A 157 5.33 -34.18 -17.77
N ARG A 158 4.75 -34.69 -18.86
CA ARG A 158 3.28 -34.55 -19.08
C ARG A 158 2.44 -35.06 -17.90
N PRO A 159 2.68 -36.26 -17.31
CA PRO A 159 1.92 -36.72 -16.15
C PRO A 159 2.11 -35.82 -14.94
N ALA A 160 3.35 -35.48 -14.58
CA ALA A 160 3.67 -34.62 -13.44
C ALA A 160 3.03 -33.22 -13.58
N ARG A 161 3.02 -32.65 -14.79
CA ARG A 161 2.38 -31.38 -15.08
C ARG A 161 0.88 -31.42 -14.82
N ARG A 162 0.19 -32.49 -15.22
CA ARG A 162 -1.26 -32.65 -14.94
C ARG A 162 -1.55 -32.64 -13.44
N TRP A 163 -0.77 -33.41 -12.66
CA TRP A 163 -0.94 -33.45 -11.21
C TRP A 163 -0.59 -32.12 -10.55
N ALA A 164 0.50 -31.47 -10.96
CA ALA A 164 0.86 -30.15 -10.47
C ALA A 164 -0.20 -29.10 -10.81
N SER A 165 -0.78 -29.15 -12.02
CA SER A 165 -1.88 -28.23 -12.39
C SER A 165 -3.13 -28.48 -11.55
N ALA A 166 -3.47 -29.75 -11.29
CA ALA A 166 -4.58 -30.09 -10.40
C ALA A 166 -4.34 -29.58 -8.96
N CYS A 167 -3.12 -29.74 -8.45
CA CYS A 167 -2.70 -29.21 -7.15
C CYS A 167 -2.87 -27.68 -7.08
N ILE A 168 -2.43 -26.94 -8.12
CA ILE A 168 -2.60 -25.49 -8.20
C ILE A 168 -4.10 -25.12 -8.17
N VAL A 169 -4.93 -25.79 -8.95
CA VAL A 169 -6.39 -25.52 -8.98
C VAL A 169 -7.00 -25.73 -7.60
N VAL A 170 -6.73 -26.87 -6.97
CA VAL A 170 -7.25 -27.18 -5.63
C VAL A 170 -6.75 -26.17 -4.61
N SER A 171 -5.44 -25.88 -4.60
CA SER A 171 -4.85 -24.92 -3.68
C SER A 171 -5.43 -23.51 -3.87
N SER A 172 -5.58 -23.05 -5.12
CA SER A 172 -6.18 -21.75 -5.43
C SER A 172 -7.65 -21.68 -4.99
N LEU A 173 -8.43 -22.75 -5.17
CA LEU A 173 -9.83 -22.80 -4.70
C LEU A 173 -9.92 -22.77 -3.17
N VAL A 174 -9.07 -23.54 -2.48
CA VAL A 174 -9.00 -23.53 -1.01
C VAL A 174 -8.59 -22.16 -0.49
N CYS A 175 -7.54 -21.57 -1.03
CA CYS A 175 -7.08 -20.23 -0.65
C CYS A 175 -8.14 -19.16 -0.98
N GLY A 176 -8.80 -19.29 -2.13
CA GLY A 176 -9.93 -18.44 -2.52
C GLY A 176 -11.07 -18.53 -1.53
N TYR A 177 -11.46 -19.73 -1.10
CA TYR A 177 -12.47 -19.93 -0.06
C TYR A 177 -12.05 -19.31 1.28
N LEU A 178 -10.79 -19.46 1.69
CA LEU A 178 -10.32 -19.03 3.01
C LEU A 178 -10.14 -17.50 3.11
N TRP A 179 -9.63 -16.85 2.06
CA TRP A 179 -9.09 -15.49 2.17
C TRP A 179 -9.57 -14.50 1.11
N SER A 180 -10.32 -14.94 0.09
CA SER A 180 -10.73 -14.03 -0.98
C SER A 180 -11.96 -13.20 -0.56
N PRO A 181 -12.17 -12.03 -1.19
CA PRO A 181 -13.38 -11.24 -1.00
C PRO A 181 -14.59 -11.78 -1.80
N MET A 182 -14.50 -12.98 -2.35
CA MET A 182 -15.57 -13.56 -3.19
C MET A 182 -16.80 -13.91 -2.36
N PRO A 183 -18.00 -13.88 -2.95
CA PRO A 183 -19.27 -14.17 -2.23
C PRO A 183 -19.33 -15.54 -1.56
N LEU A 184 -18.59 -16.53 -2.06
CA LEU A 184 -18.51 -17.89 -1.54
C LEU A 184 -17.37 -18.10 -0.56
N ALA A 185 -16.60 -17.08 -0.24
CA ALA A 185 -15.50 -17.18 0.71
C ALA A 185 -16.02 -17.32 2.15
N ARG A 186 -15.21 -17.97 3.00
CA ARG A 186 -15.49 -18.18 4.42
C ARG A 186 -15.69 -16.84 5.16
N THR A 187 -14.92 -15.86 4.82
CA THR A 187 -15.01 -14.50 5.36
C THR A 187 -15.34 -13.57 4.21
N THR A 188 -16.62 -13.28 4.01
CA THR A 188 -17.03 -12.17 3.17
C THR A 188 -16.55 -10.88 3.84
N THR A 189 -15.53 -10.24 3.28
CA THR A 189 -15.12 -8.92 3.75
C THR A 189 -16.21 -7.92 3.37
N THR A 190 -16.93 -7.48 4.37
CA THR A 190 -17.99 -6.46 4.22
C THR A 190 -17.43 -5.04 4.13
N HIS A 191 -16.10 -4.86 4.19
CA HIS A 191 -15.44 -3.54 4.20
C HIS A 191 -15.82 -2.63 3.03
N TRP A 192 -16.36 -3.18 1.96
CA TRP A 192 -16.73 -2.43 0.76
C TRP A 192 -18.24 -2.53 0.45
N ASN A 193 -19.03 -2.98 1.42
CA ASN A 193 -20.48 -3.04 1.24
C ASN A 193 -21.08 -1.64 1.26
N SER A 194 -21.68 -1.26 0.14
CA SER A 194 -22.34 0.04 -0.04
C SER A 194 -23.53 0.28 0.90
N GLN A 195 -24.02 -0.76 1.57
CA GLN A 195 -25.16 -0.72 2.50
C GLN A 195 -24.73 -0.68 3.97
N MET A 196 -23.43 -0.64 4.26
CA MET A 196 -22.97 -0.49 5.64
C MET A 196 -23.41 0.87 6.20
N ALA A 197 -23.86 0.89 7.45
CA ALA A 197 -24.35 2.10 8.09
C ALA A 197 -23.39 3.31 7.98
N PRO A 198 -22.06 3.17 8.25
CA PRO A 198 -21.13 4.30 8.10
C PRO A 198 -20.98 4.77 6.65
N VAL A 199 -21.18 3.88 5.65
CA VAL A 199 -21.09 4.24 4.22
C VAL A 199 -22.36 4.96 3.77
N VAL A 200 -23.53 4.53 4.23
CA VAL A 200 -24.79 5.20 3.96
C VAL A 200 -24.77 6.59 4.60
N ALA A 201 -24.39 6.68 5.87
CA ALA A 201 -24.25 7.92 6.60
C ALA A 201 -23.23 8.89 5.92
N ALA A 202 -22.10 8.36 5.41
CA ALA A 202 -21.14 9.17 4.68
C ALA A 202 -21.75 9.81 3.41
N ARG A 203 -22.53 9.04 2.64
CA ARG A 203 -23.23 9.58 1.46
C ARG A 203 -24.25 10.66 1.82
N GLU A 204 -24.98 10.44 2.89
CA GLU A 204 -25.93 11.44 3.41
C GLU A 204 -25.20 12.73 3.77
N SER A 205 -24.13 12.67 4.57
CA SER A 205 -23.33 13.84 4.93
C SER A 205 -22.74 14.55 3.71
N ILE A 206 -22.21 13.80 2.73
CA ILE A 206 -21.69 14.37 1.48
C ILE A 206 -22.79 15.11 0.71
N SER A 207 -24.02 14.60 0.69
CA SER A 207 -25.14 15.22 -0.01
C SER A 207 -25.62 16.54 0.61
N ARG A 208 -25.24 16.83 1.86
CA ARG A 208 -25.55 18.11 2.55
C ARG A 208 -24.64 19.26 2.10
N VAL A 209 -23.55 18.96 1.42
CA VAL A 209 -22.54 19.95 1.03
C VAL A 209 -22.69 20.32 -0.44
N PRO A 210 -22.89 21.60 -0.80
CA PRO A 210 -23.00 22.06 -2.18
C PRO A 210 -21.81 21.64 -3.02
N ASP A 211 -22.01 21.37 -4.32
CA ASP A 211 -20.98 20.82 -5.20
C ASP A 211 -19.84 21.80 -5.49
N ASP A 212 -20.08 23.09 -5.38
CA ASP A 212 -19.13 24.19 -5.64
C ASP A 212 -18.42 24.69 -4.37
N ALA A 213 -18.86 24.26 -3.18
CA ALA A 213 -18.29 24.69 -1.91
C ALA A 213 -16.83 24.23 -1.72
N VAL A 214 -16.03 25.06 -1.07
CA VAL A 214 -14.69 24.72 -0.59
C VAL A 214 -14.77 23.87 0.66
N VAL A 215 -14.24 22.64 0.62
CA VAL A 215 -14.46 21.64 1.67
C VAL A 215 -13.15 21.13 2.27
N ALA A 216 -13.11 20.97 3.58
CA ALA A 216 -12.13 20.13 4.25
C ALA A 216 -12.84 18.86 4.76
N ALA A 217 -12.54 17.71 4.17
CA ALA A 217 -13.16 16.45 4.52
C ALA A 217 -12.16 15.46 5.12
N TYR A 218 -12.64 14.60 6.01
CA TYR A 218 -11.83 13.49 6.51
C TYR A 218 -11.34 12.63 5.35
N HIS A 219 -10.11 12.14 5.42
CA HIS A 219 -9.39 11.53 4.30
C HIS A 219 -10.16 10.41 3.57
N SER A 220 -11.00 9.64 4.28
CA SER A 220 -11.80 8.57 3.67
C SER A 220 -12.94 9.07 2.76
N LEU A 221 -13.34 10.35 2.88
CA LEU A 221 -14.41 10.97 2.09
C LEU A 221 -13.89 11.76 0.89
N THR A 222 -12.63 12.20 0.92
CA THR A 222 -12.09 13.14 -0.09
C THR A 222 -12.18 12.61 -1.52
N ALA A 223 -11.93 11.30 -1.73
CA ALA A 223 -12.03 10.70 -3.06
C ALA A 223 -13.45 10.77 -3.66
N GLN A 224 -14.49 10.64 -2.82
CA GLN A 224 -15.89 10.72 -3.26
C GLN A 224 -16.32 12.15 -3.59
N MET A 225 -15.61 13.13 -3.06
CA MET A 225 -15.88 14.56 -3.23
C MET A 225 -14.93 15.22 -4.26
N ALA A 226 -14.09 14.45 -4.97
CA ALA A 226 -13.03 14.93 -5.85
C ALA A 226 -13.52 15.64 -7.14
N ARG A 227 -14.82 15.80 -7.37
CA ARG A 227 -15.38 16.61 -8.47
C ARG A 227 -15.28 18.12 -8.23
N ARG A 228 -14.96 18.53 -6.99
CA ARG A 228 -14.88 19.93 -6.57
C ARG A 228 -13.60 20.58 -7.06
N VAL A 229 -13.64 21.87 -7.30
CA VAL A 229 -12.44 22.63 -7.67
C VAL A 229 -11.44 22.67 -6.52
N THR A 230 -11.96 22.85 -5.28
CA THR A 230 -11.12 22.91 -4.09
C THR A 230 -11.63 21.95 -3.04
N ILE A 231 -10.79 21.00 -2.67
CA ILE A 231 -11.02 20.06 -1.58
C ILE A 231 -9.73 19.81 -0.82
N TYR A 232 -9.82 19.81 0.49
CA TYR A 232 -8.72 19.51 1.38
C TYR A 232 -8.97 18.20 2.12
N SER A 233 -7.91 17.40 2.30
CA SER A 233 -7.94 16.28 3.23
C SER A 233 -7.60 16.76 4.63
N PHE A 234 -8.56 16.74 5.53
CA PHE A 234 -8.35 17.17 6.93
C PHE A 234 -7.14 16.40 7.54
N PRO A 235 -6.25 17.06 8.29
CA PRO A 235 -6.34 18.38 8.89
C PRO A 235 -5.98 19.58 7.97
N ASN A 236 -5.55 19.35 6.71
CA ASN A 236 -5.40 20.46 5.79
C ASN A 236 -6.76 21.13 5.51
N PRO A 237 -6.78 22.45 5.37
CA PRO A 237 -5.70 23.41 5.39
C PRO A 237 -5.46 24.06 6.78
N PHE A 238 -6.15 23.57 7.83
CA PHE A 238 -6.06 24.14 9.19
C PHE A 238 -4.72 23.85 9.86
N SER A 239 -4.14 22.71 9.55
CA SER A 239 -2.77 22.38 9.92
C SER A 239 -2.10 21.67 8.74
N ARG A 240 -0.96 22.19 8.31
CA ARG A 240 -0.20 21.61 7.23
C ARG A 240 0.18 20.16 7.55
N ASN A 241 -0.42 19.23 6.85
CA ASN A 241 -0.14 17.82 6.99
C ASN A 241 0.16 17.24 5.60
N LEU A 242 1.43 16.96 5.34
CA LEU A 242 1.86 16.22 4.18
C LEU A 242 2.04 14.75 4.58
N TYR A 243 1.78 13.84 3.68
CA TYR A 243 1.85 12.41 3.97
C TYR A 243 3.27 11.95 4.32
N GLY A 244 3.42 11.35 5.50
CA GLY A 244 4.66 10.75 6.02
C GLY A 244 5.19 11.43 7.29
N PRO A 245 5.88 10.71 8.18
CA PRO A 245 6.32 11.23 9.48
C PRO A 245 7.34 12.36 9.37
N ASP A 246 8.17 12.36 8.34
CA ASP A 246 9.20 13.39 8.13
C ASP A 246 8.62 14.73 7.64
N VAL A 247 7.34 14.75 7.33
CA VAL A 247 6.63 15.91 6.77
C VAL A 247 5.55 16.41 7.70
N PHE A 248 5.38 15.77 8.85
CA PHE A 248 4.62 16.27 10.00
C PHE A 248 5.38 17.34 10.78
N ALA A 249 6.11 18.20 10.10
CA ALA A 249 6.47 19.48 10.70
C ALA A 249 5.14 20.23 10.84
N GLY A 250 4.42 19.86 11.88
CA GLY A 250 3.08 20.29 12.12
C GLY A 250 2.98 21.79 12.25
N GLY A 251 1.91 22.29 11.79
CA GLY A 251 1.35 23.36 12.44
C GLY A 251 1.10 24.62 11.66
N ASP A 252 1.72 24.87 10.54
CA ASP A 252 1.38 26.09 9.80
C ASP A 252 -0.01 25.96 9.19
N ARG A 253 -0.88 26.83 9.62
CA ARG A 253 -2.18 27.03 9.00
C ARG A 253 -1.98 27.56 7.59
N LEU A 254 -2.55 26.90 6.60
CA LEU A 254 -2.41 27.29 5.20
C LEU A 254 -3.37 28.43 4.86
N PRO A 255 -3.05 29.31 3.89
CA PRO A 255 -3.91 30.43 3.50
C PRO A 255 -5.33 30.02 3.14
N GLY A 256 -5.51 28.90 2.42
CA GLY A 256 -6.82 28.38 2.05
C GLY A 256 -7.73 27.96 3.22
N ALA A 257 -7.25 28.01 4.48
CA ALA A 257 -8.07 27.67 5.64
C ALA A 257 -9.21 28.66 5.89
N ASP A 258 -9.04 29.89 5.48
CA ASP A 258 -10.10 30.92 5.60
C ASP A 258 -11.13 30.83 4.48
N GLU A 259 -10.84 30.10 3.42
CA GLU A 259 -11.74 29.86 2.29
C GLU A 259 -12.62 28.62 2.50
N VAL A 260 -12.32 27.75 3.47
CA VAL A 260 -13.11 26.55 3.74
C VAL A 260 -14.51 26.93 4.22
N GLU A 261 -15.52 26.51 3.48
CA GLU A 261 -16.93 26.77 3.78
C GLU A 261 -17.56 25.63 4.58
N TYR A 262 -17.17 24.38 4.27
CA TYR A 262 -17.70 23.19 4.93
C TYR A 262 -16.59 22.27 5.44
N VAL A 263 -16.88 21.61 6.56
CA VAL A 263 -15.99 20.58 7.13
C VAL A 263 -16.80 19.32 7.39
N ILE A 264 -16.29 18.13 7.00
CA ILE A 264 -16.92 16.84 7.32
C ILE A 264 -15.93 15.98 8.09
N LEU A 265 -16.28 15.64 9.32
CA LEU A 265 -15.45 14.86 10.24
C LEU A 265 -16.23 13.68 10.82
N PRO A 266 -15.56 12.58 11.18
CA PRO A 266 -16.18 11.51 11.95
C PRO A 266 -16.50 12.01 13.37
N VAL A 267 -17.55 11.48 13.98
CA VAL A 267 -17.91 11.77 15.38
C VAL A 267 -16.74 11.50 16.34
N ASN A 268 -15.95 10.46 16.07
CA ASN A 268 -14.78 10.10 16.86
C ASN A 268 -13.50 10.42 16.06
N LEU A 269 -12.88 11.54 16.35
CA LEU A 269 -11.57 11.93 15.82
C LEU A 269 -10.44 11.36 16.68
N GLU A 270 -9.30 11.08 16.04
CA GLU A 270 -8.06 10.82 16.76
C GLU A 270 -7.62 12.05 17.56
N GLU A 271 -6.99 11.86 18.71
CA GLU A 271 -6.64 12.94 19.64
C GLU A 271 -5.88 14.11 18.98
N ALA A 272 -4.92 13.79 18.10
CA ALA A 272 -4.15 14.82 17.40
C ALA A 272 -5.01 15.64 16.43
N ALA A 273 -5.94 15.00 15.72
CA ALA A 273 -6.87 15.61 14.81
C ALA A 273 -7.92 16.43 15.56
N GLN A 274 -8.38 15.94 16.71
CA GLN A 274 -9.31 16.63 17.58
C GLN A 274 -8.73 17.97 18.10
N LYS A 275 -7.47 17.99 18.53
CA LYS A 275 -6.80 19.23 18.98
C LYS A 275 -6.77 20.30 17.88
N ILE A 276 -6.56 19.90 16.63
CA ILE A 276 -6.57 20.82 15.49
C ILE A 276 -8.00 21.35 15.26
N TRP A 277 -8.99 20.45 15.31
CA TRP A 277 -10.39 20.85 15.15
C TRP A 277 -10.86 21.77 16.27
N ASP A 278 -10.50 21.52 17.51
CA ASP A 278 -10.87 22.36 18.66
C ASP A 278 -10.37 23.81 18.55
N ALA A 279 -9.28 24.04 17.83
CA ALA A 279 -8.77 25.38 17.55
C ALA A 279 -9.54 26.14 16.45
N GLU A 280 -10.31 25.44 15.62
CA GLU A 280 -11.03 26.02 14.48
C GLU A 280 -12.56 25.99 14.62
N LYS A 281 -13.11 25.09 15.44
CA LYS A 281 -14.54 24.77 15.50
C LYS A 281 -15.43 25.96 15.80
N ASP A 282 -14.96 26.96 16.55
CA ASP A 282 -15.74 28.13 16.91
C ASP A 282 -16.10 29.03 15.70
N ARG A 283 -15.44 28.80 14.56
CA ARG A 283 -15.71 29.48 13.29
C ARG A 283 -16.79 28.76 12.46
N PHE A 284 -17.32 27.66 12.99
CA PHE A 284 -18.27 26.81 12.28
C PHE A 284 -19.42 26.42 13.18
N HIS A 285 -20.57 26.14 12.59
CA HIS A 285 -21.71 25.55 13.26
C HIS A 285 -22.09 24.21 12.66
N VAL A 286 -22.74 23.36 13.42
CA VAL A 286 -23.20 22.04 12.95
C VAL A 286 -24.42 22.23 12.06
N VAL A 287 -24.35 21.64 10.85
CA VAL A 287 -25.46 21.58 9.89
C VAL A 287 -26.15 20.22 9.92
N ASP A 288 -25.39 19.15 10.12
CA ASP A 288 -25.88 17.78 10.15
C ASP A 288 -25.02 16.92 11.07
N ASP A 289 -25.65 16.02 11.82
CA ASP A 289 -24.98 15.00 12.63
C ASP A 289 -25.83 13.72 12.57
N ASN A 290 -25.30 12.71 11.89
CA ASN A 290 -25.99 11.42 11.72
C ASN A 290 -25.42 10.30 12.61
N GLY A 291 -24.64 10.66 13.64
CA GLY A 291 -24.04 9.74 14.59
C GLY A 291 -22.77 9.02 14.10
N TRP A 292 -22.41 9.15 12.82
CA TRP A 292 -21.15 8.68 12.23
C TRP A 292 -20.28 9.83 11.75
N TRP A 293 -20.92 10.84 11.15
CA TRP A 293 -20.29 12.00 10.55
C TRP A 293 -20.99 13.27 10.99
N VAL A 294 -20.23 14.30 11.19
CA VAL A 294 -20.73 15.65 11.47
C VAL A 294 -20.33 16.57 10.32
N VAL A 295 -21.31 17.29 9.80
CA VAL A 295 -21.12 18.33 8.79
C VAL A 295 -21.17 19.67 9.47
N TYR A 296 -20.15 20.46 9.27
CA TYR A 296 -20.02 21.81 9.78
C TYR A 296 -20.01 22.79 8.62
N GLN A 297 -20.64 23.95 8.83
CA GLN A 297 -20.62 25.08 7.90
C GLN A 297 -19.98 26.28 8.59
N ARG A 298 -19.23 27.07 7.84
CA ARG A 298 -18.63 28.32 8.36
C ARG A 298 -19.73 29.31 8.73
N ASN A 299 -19.51 30.04 9.84
CA ASN A 299 -20.41 31.08 10.35
C ASN A 299 -20.48 32.29 9.42
#